data_cbe05a6c837526b5269420fc024e04f7
#
_entry.id   cbe05a6c837526b5269420fc024e04f7
#
_cell.length_a   1.000
_cell.length_b   1.000
_cell.length_c   1.000
_cell.angle_alpha   90.00
_cell.angle_beta   90.00
_cell.angle_gamma   90.00
#
_symmetry.space_group_name_H-M   'P 1'
#
loop_
_entity.id
_entity.type
_entity.pdbx_description
1 polymer ?
#
loop_
_entity_poly.entity_id
_entity_poly.type
_entity_poly.pdbx_seq_one_letter_code
_entity_poly.pdbx_strand_id
1 'polypeptide(L)'
;QAAWVDEVISAVAPEGAHLVGHSFGGATATVYARLHPDRVRSLTLLEPVFTFGHPPTRFMAWAMVASLPLIPEGVRERALGRIGGADGETESQDPMAVMIRTGTRHYSADLPTPSPLSEDEASTMTMPVYVAIAEHESLAGGEQAARRARELLPRATVKIWPDTTHSLPMQ
;
A
#
# COMPACT_ATOMS: atom_id res chain seq x y z
N GLN A 1 10.46 8.78 -5.40
CA GLN A 1 10.00 7.40 -5.60
C GLN A 1 9.65 7.14 -7.07
N ALA A 2 8.79 7.96 -7.70
CA ALA A 2 8.40 7.76 -9.10
C ALA A 2 9.60 7.76 -10.05
N ALA A 3 10.59 8.63 -9.86
CA ALA A 3 11.81 8.65 -10.66
C ALA A 3 12.61 7.33 -10.58
N TRP A 4 12.73 6.78 -9.36
CA TRP A 4 13.38 5.47 -9.20
C TRP A 4 12.60 4.34 -9.89
N VAL A 5 11.26 4.34 -9.78
CA VAL A 5 10.42 3.37 -10.51
C VAL A 5 10.63 3.52 -12.02
N ASP A 6 10.74 4.74 -12.52
CA ASP A 6 10.98 5.00 -13.96
C ASP A 6 12.34 4.48 -14.43
N GLU A 7 13.39 4.65 -13.62
CA GLU A 7 14.72 4.09 -13.91
C GLU A 7 14.67 2.56 -14.00
N VAL A 8 14.00 1.90 -13.05
CA VAL A 8 13.84 0.44 -13.06
C VAL A 8 13.06 -0.02 -14.30
N ILE A 9 11.90 0.59 -14.57
CA ILE A 9 11.08 0.21 -15.73
C ILE A 9 11.84 0.47 -17.03
N SER A 10 12.57 1.57 -17.13
CA SER A 10 13.37 1.89 -18.31
C SER A 10 14.46 0.84 -18.56
N ALA A 11 15.02 0.27 -17.50
CA ALA A 11 16.06 -0.75 -17.62
C ALA A 11 15.52 -2.16 -17.95
N VAL A 12 14.36 -2.55 -17.38
CA VAL A 12 13.88 -3.94 -17.45
C VAL A 12 12.67 -4.14 -18.35
N ALA A 13 11.90 -3.08 -18.62
CA ALA A 13 10.67 -3.12 -19.41
C ALA A 13 10.47 -1.81 -20.21
N PRO A 14 11.37 -1.47 -21.14
CA PRO A 14 11.34 -0.19 -21.87
C PRO A 14 10.03 0.05 -22.64
N GLU A 15 9.35 -1.02 -23.04
CA GLU A 15 8.04 -0.98 -23.74
C GLU A 15 6.84 -0.80 -22.78
N GLY A 16 7.09 -0.55 -21.49
CA GLY A 16 6.07 -0.42 -20.44
C GLY A 16 5.81 -1.71 -19.66
N ALA A 17 5.32 -1.57 -18.45
CA ALA A 17 5.17 -2.64 -17.48
C ALA A 17 3.73 -2.82 -16.97
N HIS A 18 3.41 -4.03 -16.51
CA HIS A 18 2.29 -4.29 -15.61
C HIS A 18 2.79 -4.03 -14.20
N LEU A 19 2.15 -3.11 -13.49
CA LEU A 19 2.53 -2.75 -12.13
C LEU A 19 1.61 -3.40 -11.11
N VAL A 20 2.20 -3.95 -10.07
CA VAL A 20 1.49 -4.41 -8.88
C VAL A 20 2.04 -3.68 -7.67
N GLY A 21 1.19 -3.03 -6.91
CA GLY A 21 1.58 -2.30 -5.71
C GLY A 21 0.74 -2.71 -4.50
N HIS A 22 1.39 -3.10 -3.41
CA HIS A 22 0.75 -3.41 -2.13
C HIS A 22 1.03 -2.28 -1.13
N SER A 23 0.05 -1.93 -0.32
CA SER A 23 0.21 -1.00 0.79
C SER A 23 0.77 0.36 0.31
N PHE A 24 1.85 0.84 0.88
CA PHE A 24 2.56 2.05 0.46
C PHE A 24 3.12 1.93 -0.97
N GLY A 25 3.49 0.71 -1.39
CA GLY A 25 3.85 0.42 -2.79
C GLY A 25 2.69 0.65 -3.76
N GLY A 26 1.45 0.48 -3.32
CA GLY A 26 0.25 0.85 -4.08
C GLY A 26 0.16 2.36 -4.33
N ALA A 27 0.42 3.19 -3.32
CA ALA A 27 0.49 4.64 -3.50
C ALA A 27 1.64 5.03 -4.44
N THR A 28 2.81 4.42 -4.29
CA THR A 28 3.97 4.67 -5.17
C THR A 28 3.65 4.30 -6.63
N ALA A 29 3.04 3.14 -6.86
CA ALA A 29 2.62 2.70 -8.19
C ALA A 29 1.56 3.62 -8.79
N THR A 30 0.62 4.12 -7.98
CA THR A 30 -0.39 5.10 -8.40
C THR A 30 0.25 6.43 -8.82
N VAL A 31 1.18 6.95 -8.01
CA VAL A 31 1.92 8.17 -8.34
C VAL A 31 2.70 7.99 -9.64
N TYR A 32 3.35 6.86 -9.83
CA TYR A 32 4.06 6.58 -11.09
C TYR A 32 3.09 6.50 -12.27
N ALA A 33 1.99 5.76 -12.14
CA ALA A 33 1.02 5.56 -13.23
C ALA A 33 0.36 6.86 -13.71
N ARG A 34 0.07 7.80 -12.80
CA ARG A 34 -0.49 9.11 -13.20
C ARG A 34 0.53 10.04 -13.86
N LEU A 35 1.81 9.92 -13.52
CA LEU A 35 2.90 10.72 -14.11
C LEU A 35 3.38 10.15 -15.43
N HIS A 36 3.29 8.84 -15.62
CA HIS A 36 3.81 8.10 -16.77
C HIS A 36 2.76 7.10 -17.31
N PRO A 37 1.54 7.57 -17.69
CA PRO A 37 0.46 6.67 -18.08
C PRO A 37 0.81 5.80 -19.30
N ASP A 38 1.62 6.29 -20.21
CA ASP A 38 2.08 5.58 -21.40
C ASP A 38 3.05 4.43 -21.10
N ARG A 39 3.63 4.44 -19.90
CA ARG A 39 4.59 3.43 -19.44
C ARG A 39 3.94 2.30 -18.64
N VAL A 40 2.65 2.41 -18.34
CA VAL A 40 1.92 1.44 -17.52
C VAL A 40 0.86 0.73 -18.35
N ARG A 41 1.09 -0.56 -18.62
CA ARG A 41 0.15 -1.41 -19.37
C ARG A 41 -1.08 -1.80 -18.56
N SER A 42 -0.92 -2.01 -17.27
CA SER A 42 -2.00 -2.18 -16.30
C SER A 42 -1.49 -1.90 -14.88
N LEU A 43 -2.40 -1.55 -13.99
CA LEU A 43 -2.12 -1.26 -12.59
C LEU A 43 -2.98 -2.15 -11.69
N THR A 44 -2.33 -2.92 -10.82
CA THR A 44 -2.98 -3.71 -9.78
C THR A 44 -2.62 -3.14 -8.41
N LEU A 45 -3.63 -2.74 -7.66
CA LEU A 45 -3.49 -2.13 -6.34
C LEU A 45 -4.07 -3.08 -5.29
N LEU A 46 -3.22 -3.56 -4.40
CA LEU A 46 -3.57 -4.45 -3.30
C LEU A 46 -3.48 -3.66 -2.00
N GLU A 47 -4.62 -3.43 -1.34
CA GLU A 47 -4.68 -2.65 -0.10
C GLU A 47 -3.89 -1.31 -0.18
N PRO A 48 -4.11 -0.45 -1.19
CA PRO A 48 -3.26 0.70 -1.47
C PRO A 48 -3.48 1.81 -0.44
N VAL A 49 -2.58 1.92 0.53
CA VAL A 49 -2.66 2.92 1.61
C VAL A 49 -2.41 4.32 1.03
N PHE A 50 -3.10 5.35 1.52
CA PHE A 50 -3.04 6.75 1.06
C PHE A 50 -3.49 6.99 -0.40
N THR A 51 -4.02 6.01 -1.10
CA THR A 51 -4.45 6.19 -2.50
C THR A 51 -5.86 6.74 -2.62
N PHE A 52 -6.81 6.14 -1.90
CA PHE A 52 -8.23 6.51 -1.96
C PHE A 52 -8.73 7.25 -0.70
N GLY A 53 -7.85 7.53 0.23
CA GLY A 53 -8.11 8.20 1.49
C GLY A 53 -6.96 8.04 2.45
N HIS A 54 -7.15 8.54 3.66
CA HIS A 54 -6.19 8.34 4.73
C HIS A 54 -6.48 7.03 5.47
N PRO A 55 -5.46 6.35 5.99
CA PRO A 55 -5.65 5.19 6.85
C PRO A 55 -6.54 5.53 8.05
N PRO A 56 -7.34 4.57 8.55
CA PRO A 56 -8.12 4.77 9.77
C PRO A 56 -7.25 5.25 10.93
N THR A 57 -7.75 6.19 11.73
CA THR A 57 -7.00 6.87 12.80
C THR A 57 -6.38 5.90 13.83
N ARG A 58 -7.04 4.76 14.07
CA ARG A 58 -6.50 3.70 14.94
C ARG A 58 -5.14 3.18 14.46
N PHE A 59 -4.97 3.02 13.13
CA PHE A 59 -3.71 2.56 12.55
C PHE A 59 -2.63 3.65 12.60
N MET A 60 -3.02 4.90 12.39
CA MET A 60 -2.10 6.04 12.56
C MET A 60 -1.59 6.12 13.99
N ALA A 61 -2.45 5.84 14.99
CA ALA A 61 -2.05 5.79 16.39
C ALA A 61 -1.03 4.65 16.64
N TRP A 62 -1.27 3.45 16.10
CA TRP A 62 -0.33 2.33 16.22
C TRP A 62 1.00 2.61 15.50
N ALA A 63 0.96 3.20 14.32
CA ALA A 63 2.16 3.60 13.60
C ALA A 63 2.97 4.63 14.39
N MET A 64 2.31 5.60 15.02
CA MET A 64 2.96 6.56 15.91
C MET A 64 3.61 5.87 17.10
N VAL A 65 2.90 4.94 17.77
CA VAL A 65 3.46 4.15 18.88
C VAL A 65 4.69 3.37 18.41
N ALA A 66 4.62 2.67 17.29
CA ALA A 66 5.73 1.89 16.75
C ALA A 66 6.98 2.75 16.41
N SER A 67 6.77 4.04 16.11
CA SER A 67 7.84 4.98 15.71
C SER A 67 8.51 5.69 16.90
N LEU A 68 7.96 5.58 18.12
CA LEU A 68 8.54 6.26 19.28
C LEU A 68 9.93 5.70 19.61
N PRO A 69 10.94 6.55 19.81
CA PRO A 69 12.22 6.12 20.38
C PRO A 69 12.01 5.62 21.82
N LEU A 70 12.83 4.70 22.26
CA LEU A 70 12.84 4.17 23.65
C LEU A 70 11.59 3.35 24.06
N ILE A 71 10.70 3.00 23.13
CA ILE A 71 9.58 2.12 23.44
C ILE A 71 10.09 0.68 23.64
N PRO A 72 9.58 -0.06 24.64
CA PRO A 72 9.92 -1.48 24.82
C PRO A 72 9.57 -2.29 23.55
N GLU A 73 10.45 -3.21 23.21
CA GLU A 73 10.35 -3.98 21.96
C GLU A 73 9.00 -4.71 21.83
N GLY A 74 8.55 -5.38 22.89
CA GLY A 74 7.27 -6.09 22.87
C GLY A 74 6.03 -5.18 22.66
N VAL A 75 6.14 -3.87 22.95
CA VAL A 75 5.08 -2.89 22.63
C VAL A 75 5.16 -2.51 21.16
N ARG A 76 6.37 -2.33 20.63
CA ARG A 76 6.58 -2.05 19.19
C ARG A 76 6.09 -3.21 18.33
N GLU A 77 6.42 -4.44 18.69
CA GLU A 77 5.99 -5.65 17.98
C GLU A 77 4.47 -5.77 17.97
N ARG A 78 3.80 -5.55 19.11
CA ARG A 78 2.33 -5.52 19.16
C ARG A 78 1.73 -4.44 18.26
N ALA A 79 2.34 -3.25 18.25
CA ALA A 79 1.88 -2.17 17.38
C ALA A 79 2.03 -2.53 15.89
N LEU A 80 3.15 -3.15 15.51
CA LEU A 80 3.39 -3.62 14.14
C LEU A 80 2.47 -4.79 13.76
N GLY A 81 2.22 -5.74 14.67
CA GLY A 81 1.25 -6.81 14.48
C GLY A 81 -0.16 -6.28 14.21
N ARG A 82 -0.59 -5.26 14.97
CA ARG A 82 -1.88 -4.57 14.75
C ARG A 82 -1.96 -3.86 13.41
N ILE A 83 -0.84 -3.34 12.90
CA ILE A 83 -0.78 -2.73 11.57
C ILE A 83 -0.83 -3.80 10.47
N GLY A 84 -0.10 -4.91 10.65
CA GLY A 84 -0.02 -5.99 9.66
C GLY A 84 -1.26 -6.89 9.59
N GLY A 85 -2.17 -6.79 10.55
CA GLY A 85 -3.32 -7.70 10.65
C GLY A 85 -2.94 -9.12 11.10
N ALA A 86 -1.74 -9.29 11.67
CA ALA A 86 -1.23 -10.55 12.18
C ALA A 86 -1.19 -10.50 13.72
N ASP A 87 -2.28 -10.83 14.36
CA ASP A 87 -2.31 -11.01 15.82
C ASP A 87 -1.58 -12.31 16.18
N GLY A 88 -0.35 -12.19 16.68
CA GLY A 88 0.36 -13.29 17.37
C GLY A 88 1.58 -13.89 16.68
N GLU A 89 2.01 -13.46 15.52
CA GLU A 89 3.18 -14.02 14.82
C GLU A 89 4.51 -13.31 15.12
N THR A 90 4.62 -12.68 16.28
CA THR A 90 5.82 -11.92 16.68
C THR A 90 7.09 -12.77 16.83
N GLU A 91 6.97 -14.09 16.97
CA GLU A 91 8.11 -15.03 17.05
C GLU A 91 8.32 -15.87 15.78
N SER A 92 7.60 -15.59 14.72
CA SER A 92 7.73 -16.33 13.47
C SER A 92 9.16 -16.30 12.93
N GLN A 93 9.70 -17.46 12.60
CA GLN A 93 10.98 -17.65 11.87
C GLN A 93 10.79 -17.53 10.35
N ASP A 94 9.59 -17.18 9.91
CA ASP A 94 9.33 -16.93 8.50
C ASP A 94 10.27 -15.85 7.97
N PRO A 95 10.93 -16.06 6.81
CA PRO A 95 11.88 -15.11 6.25
C PRO A 95 11.30 -13.71 6.03
N MET A 96 10.01 -13.60 5.68
CA MET A 96 9.33 -12.33 5.50
C MET A 96 9.17 -11.60 6.83
N ALA A 97 8.74 -12.30 7.89
CA ALA A 97 8.62 -11.73 9.23
C ALA A 97 9.97 -11.26 9.76
N VAL A 98 11.04 -12.03 9.53
CA VAL A 98 12.43 -11.65 9.89
C VAL A 98 12.85 -10.40 9.13
N MET A 99 12.58 -10.32 7.83
CA MET A 99 12.91 -9.17 6.99
C MET A 99 12.18 -7.91 7.47
N ILE A 100 10.88 -7.99 7.77
CA ILE A 100 10.07 -6.87 8.26
C ILE A 100 10.63 -6.38 9.61
N ARG A 101 10.88 -7.28 10.57
CA ARG A 101 11.45 -6.92 11.88
C ARG A 101 12.81 -6.25 11.75
N THR A 102 13.69 -6.80 10.90
CA THR A 102 15.01 -6.22 10.65
C THR A 102 14.91 -4.86 10.00
N GLY A 103 14.05 -4.73 9.00
CA GLY A 103 13.79 -3.46 8.30
C GLY A 103 13.30 -2.38 9.26
N THR A 104 12.32 -2.67 10.11
CA THR A 104 11.78 -1.70 11.08
C THR A 104 12.79 -1.26 12.15
N ARG A 105 13.82 -2.07 12.44
CA ARG A 105 14.88 -1.72 13.39
C ARG A 105 15.99 -0.86 12.79
N HIS A 106 16.32 -1.11 11.54
CA HIS A 106 17.56 -0.60 10.93
C HIS A 106 17.35 0.33 9.77
N TYR A 107 16.13 0.40 9.23
CA TYR A 107 15.79 1.29 8.12
C TYR A 107 15.04 2.52 8.62
N SER A 108 15.55 3.68 8.28
CA SER A 108 14.85 4.96 8.49
C SER A 108 14.40 5.50 7.14
N ALA A 109 13.11 5.66 6.97
CA ALA A 109 12.51 6.24 5.78
C ALA A 109 12.06 7.67 6.08
N ASP A 110 12.68 8.65 5.43
CA ASP A 110 12.19 10.02 5.38
C ASP A 110 11.49 10.24 4.03
N LEU A 111 10.36 9.57 3.87
CA LEU A 111 9.55 9.65 2.66
C LEU A 111 8.34 10.54 2.91
N PRO A 112 8.04 11.49 2.02
CA PRO A 112 6.82 12.30 2.15
C PRO A 112 5.59 11.38 2.10
N THR A 113 4.63 11.63 2.98
CA THR A 113 3.35 10.94 2.96
C THR A 113 2.62 11.27 1.66
N PRO A 114 2.20 10.26 0.88
CA PRO A 114 1.42 10.50 -0.33
C PRO A 114 0.09 11.17 -0.02
N SER A 115 -0.35 12.06 -0.90
CA SER A 115 -1.71 12.58 -0.86
C SER A 115 -2.66 11.63 -1.58
N PRO A 116 -3.92 11.50 -1.12
CA PRO A 116 -4.93 10.75 -1.85
C PRO A 116 -5.12 11.27 -3.28
N LEU A 117 -5.44 10.34 -4.18
CA LEU A 117 -5.67 10.61 -5.60
C LEU A 117 -6.83 11.61 -5.79
N SER A 118 -6.58 12.71 -6.49
CA SER A 118 -7.59 13.67 -6.88
C SER A 118 -8.32 13.23 -8.16
N GLU A 119 -9.44 13.90 -8.48
CA GLU A 119 -10.22 13.64 -9.71
C GLU A 119 -9.40 13.97 -10.97
N ASP A 120 -8.69 15.08 -10.94
CA ASP A 120 -7.84 15.51 -12.07
C ASP A 120 -6.73 14.49 -12.32
N GLU A 121 -6.07 14.03 -11.25
CA GLU A 121 -5.02 13.00 -11.33
C GLU A 121 -5.57 11.64 -11.81
N ALA A 122 -6.75 11.23 -11.32
CA ALA A 122 -7.41 10.01 -11.75
C ALA A 122 -7.78 10.04 -13.24
N SER A 123 -8.12 11.20 -13.78
CA SER A 123 -8.48 11.37 -15.20
C SER A 123 -7.31 11.06 -16.14
N THR A 124 -6.06 11.19 -15.69
CA THR A 124 -4.87 10.87 -16.49
C THR A 124 -4.61 9.36 -16.57
N MET A 125 -5.24 8.56 -15.72
CA MET A 125 -5.00 7.12 -15.63
C MET A 125 -5.84 6.37 -16.67
N THR A 126 -5.28 6.15 -17.84
CA THR A 126 -5.97 5.54 -19.00
C THR A 126 -5.84 4.01 -19.06
N MET A 127 -4.86 3.44 -18.36
CA MET A 127 -4.61 2.00 -18.31
C MET A 127 -5.70 1.23 -17.56
N PRO A 128 -5.88 -0.08 -17.81
CA PRO A 128 -6.71 -0.94 -16.96
C PRO A 128 -6.23 -0.93 -15.51
N VAL A 129 -7.17 -0.74 -14.56
CA VAL A 129 -6.86 -0.72 -13.12
C VAL A 129 -7.69 -1.78 -12.41
N TYR A 130 -7.03 -2.56 -11.57
CA TYR A 130 -7.64 -3.48 -10.62
C TYR A 130 -7.31 -3.05 -9.20
N VAL A 131 -8.33 -3.01 -8.33
CA VAL A 131 -8.19 -2.62 -6.92
C VAL A 131 -8.74 -3.73 -6.05
N ALA A 132 -7.91 -4.28 -5.19
CA ALA A 132 -8.28 -5.24 -4.16
C ALA A 132 -8.22 -4.57 -2.79
N ILE A 133 -9.34 -4.60 -2.07
CA ILE A 133 -9.47 -4.08 -0.70
C ILE A 133 -9.81 -5.24 0.21
N ALA A 134 -9.21 -5.30 1.38
CA ALA A 134 -9.51 -6.29 2.39
C ALA A 134 -10.82 -5.97 3.11
N GLU A 135 -11.58 -7.01 3.47
CA GLU A 135 -12.80 -6.85 4.24
C GLU A 135 -12.53 -6.46 5.69
N HIS A 136 -11.50 -7.05 6.30
CA HIS A 136 -11.16 -6.83 7.70
C HIS A 136 -9.84 -6.08 7.85
N GLU A 137 -9.71 -5.30 8.92
CA GLU A 137 -8.46 -4.62 9.28
C GLU A 137 -7.78 -3.86 8.10
N SER A 138 -8.60 -3.34 7.15
CA SER A 138 -8.11 -2.63 5.97
C SER A 138 -7.40 -1.33 6.35
N LEU A 139 -6.14 -1.20 5.98
CA LEU A 139 -5.37 0.05 6.06
C LEU A 139 -5.70 1.01 4.92
N ALA A 140 -6.18 0.51 3.79
CA ALA A 140 -6.65 1.33 2.68
C ALA A 140 -7.94 2.09 3.02
N GLY A 141 -8.73 1.61 4.00
CA GLY A 141 -9.98 2.23 4.43
C GLY A 141 -11.24 1.42 4.12
N GLY A 142 -11.12 0.14 3.76
CA GLY A 142 -12.24 -0.79 3.56
C GLY A 142 -13.26 -0.31 2.54
N GLU A 143 -14.55 -0.43 2.86
CA GLU A 143 -15.66 -0.05 1.98
C GLU A 143 -15.60 1.41 1.54
N GLN A 144 -15.12 2.32 2.40
CA GLN A 144 -15.00 3.73 2.05
C GLN A 144 -13.97 3.93 0.93
N ALA A 145 -12.82 3.26 1.02
CA ALA A 145 -11.79 3.30 -0.01
C ALA A 145 -12.28 2.65 -1.32
N ALA A 146 -12.98 1.52 -1.23
CA ALA A 146 -13.56 0.84 -2.39
C ALA A 146 -14.59 1.72 -3.11
N ARG A 147 -15.45 2.42 -2.37
CA ARG A 147 -16.39 3.38 -2.94
C ARG A 147 -15.66 4.53 -3.63
N ARG A 148 -14.67 5.14 -2.96
CA ARG A 148 -13.91 6.24 -3.55
C ARG A 148 -13.12 5.80 -4.78
N ALA A 149 -12.60 4.57 -4.80
CA ALA A 149 -11.95 3.99 -5.98
C ALA A 149 -12.91 3.89 -7.18
N ARG A 150 -14.15 3.45 -6.97
CA ARG A 150 -15.16 3.36 -8.02
C ARG A 150 -15.58 4.73 -8.55
N GLU A 151 -15.65 5.74 -7.67
CA GLU A 151 -15.93 7.12 -8.05
C GLU A 151 -14.82 7.74 -8.92
N LEU A 152 -13.57 7.61 -8.46
CA LEU A 152 -12.40 8.19 -9.14
C LEU A 152 -12.04 7.46 -10.42
N LEU A 153 -12.19 6.14 -10.43
CA LEU A 153 -11.75 5.26 -11.51
C LEU A 153 -12.94 4.40 -12.00
N PRO A 154 -13.91 4.97 -12.70
CA PRO A 154 -15.16 4.27 -13.05
C PRO A 154 -14.96 3.08 -13.99
N ARG A 155 -13.78 2.98 -14.64
CA ARG A 155 -13.42 1.83 -15.49
C ARG A 155 -12.59 0.76 -14.73
N ALA A 156 -12.25 1.01 -13.48
CA ALA A 156 -11.49 0.05 -12.68
C ALA A 156 -12.39 -1.12 -12.21
N THR A 157 -11.78 -2.28 -12.11
CA THR A 157 -12.38 -3.40 -11.38
C THR A 157 -12.02 -3.26 -9.91
N VAL A 158 -13.00 -3.00 -9.05
CA VAL A 158 -12.80 -2.82 -7.60
C VAL A 158 -13.48 -3.96 -6.85
N LYS A 159 -12.71 -4.76 -6.13
CA LYS A 159 -13.19 -5.91 -5.36
C LYS A 159 -12.81 -5.78 -3.89
N ILE A 160 -13.77 -6.04 -3.00
CA ILE A 160 -13.52 -6.33 -1.59
C ILE A 160 -13.36 -7.84 -1.48
N TRP A 161 -12.26 -8.27 -0.89
CA TRP A 161 -11.96 -9.68 -0.70
C TRP A 161 -12.46 -10.13 0.67
N PRO A 162 -13.36 -11.12 0.71
CA PRO A 162 -13.90 -11.61 1.96
C PRO A 162 -12.82 -12.32 2.79
N ASP A 163 -12.97 -12.27 4.10
CA ASP A 163 -12.11 -12.94 5.09
C ASP A 163 -10.61 -12.59 4.98
N THR A 164 -10.27 -11.45 4.35
CA THR A 164 -8.89 -10.99 4.21
C THR A 164 -8.59 -9.75 5.05
N THR A 165 -7.32 -9.58 5.37
CA THR A 165 -6.78 -8.42 6.11
C THR A 165 -5.83 -7.61 5.23
N HIS A 166 -5.15 -6.60 5.80
CA HIS A 166 -4.11 -5.85 5.09
C HIS A 166 -3.00 -6.74 4.48
N SER A 167 -2.80 -7.93 5.02
CA SER A 167 -1.88 -8.94 4.48
C SER A 167 -2.44 -9.73 3.28
N LEU A 168 -3.46 -9.22 2.61
CA LEU A 168 -4.16 -9.83 1.48
C LEU A 168 -3.25 -10.56 0.46
N PRO A 169 -2.07 -10.05 0.07
CA PRO A 169 -1.21 -10.77 -0.88
C PRO A 169 -0.62 -12.07 -0.35
N MET A 170 -0.73 -12.32 0.96
CA MET A 170 -0.17 -13.50 1.66
C MET A 170 -1.26 -14.47 2.13
N GLN A 171 -2.52 -14.16 1.88
CA GLN A 171 -3.72 -14.94 2.21
C GLN A 171 -4.37 -15.47 0.94
#